data_6d189addd0330935ba4446fd6a724cb9
#
_entry.id   6d189addd0330935ba4446fd6a724cb9
#
_cell.length_a   1.000
_cell.length_b   1.000
_cell.length_c   1.000
_cell.angle_alpha   90.00
_cell.angle_beta   90.00
_cell.angle_gamma   90.00
#
_symmetry.space_group_name_H-M   'P 1'
#
loop_
_entity.id
_entity.type
_entity.pdbx_description
1 polymer ?
#
loop_
_entity_poly.entity_id
_entity_poly.type
_entity_poly.pdbx_seq_one_letter_code
_entity_poly.pdbx_strand_id
1 'polypeptide(L)'
;MPELVKHIKRSVAVIGCGYWGKNLVRNFAQLGALRMVCDVSETGRKLAAKIATHTEIVQDVNKVLGAPVEGVVIAAPAETHYDLTRQALLAGKDVFVEKPLAFAYEQGAELVQLAERQGRILMVGHVLEYHPGIARLLELVRSGDLGKVRYIYSNRLNLGKVRREENILWSFAPHDIAIILRLMGEMPFQVMACGGSYVQPNIADVTVTNLLFDNGVRAHIFVSWLHPFKEQRLVVIGSRKMASFDDVAKCLVLYDHRVDLREGEPIPIKGNGEQIPFANEEPLRLECQAFLSALETRIPPLTDGRSGLRVLKVLQAAQRSLIMNGEPVTLPMEAFV
;
A
#
# COMPACT_ATOMS: atom_id res chain seq x y z
N MET A 1 -22.31 -22.23 14.71
CA MET A 1 -23.19 -22.08 13.54
C MET A 1 -22.30 -21.70 12.38
N PRO A 2 -22.29 -22.42 11.24
CA PRO A 2 -21.47 -21.99 10.10
C PRO A 2 -22.12 -20.75 9.48
N GLU A 3 -21.40 -19.63 9.51
CA GLU A 3 -21.78 -18.43 8.78
C GLU A 3 -21.91 -18.74 7.30
N LEU A 4 -23.07 -18.41 6.75
CA LEU A 4 -23.33 -18.45 5.32
C LEU A 4 -22.24 -17.63 4.62
N VAL A 5 -21.35 -18.33 3.91
CA VAL A 5 -20.54 -17.71 2.87
C VAL A 5 -21.54 -17.20 1.82
N LYS A 6 -21.87 -15.91 1.89
CA LYS A 6 -22.64 -15.24 0.83
C LYS A 6 -21.89 -15.49 -0.47
N HIS A 7 -22.52 -16.18 -1.40
CA HIS A 7 -21.97 -16.37 -2.74
C HIS A 7 -21.74 -14.99 -3.36
N ILE A 8 -20.47 -14.56 -3.38
CA ILE A 8 -20.04 -13.34 -4.07
C ILE A 8 -20.32 -13.56 -5.55
N LYS A 9 -21.36 -12.90 -6.08
CA LYS A 9 -21.78 -13.02 -7.49
C LYS A 9 -20.85 -12.33 -8.47
N ARG A 10 -19.85 -11.54 -7.96
CA ARG A 10 -18.99 -10.70 -8.78
C ARG A 10 -17.84 -11.51 -9.39
N SER A 11 -17.45 -11.12 -10.59
CA SER A 11 -16.43 -11.81 -11.36
C SER A 11 -15.29 -10.90 -11.76
N VAL A 12 -14.07 -11.40 -11.64
CA VAL A 12 -12.86 -10.66 -11.97
C VAL A 12 -11.96 -11.43 -12.92
N ALA A 13 -11.18 -10.69 -13.70
CA ALA A 13 -10.04 -11.20 -14.42
C ALA A 13 -8.74 -10.63 -13.85
N VAL A 14 -7.66 -11.41 -13.81
CA VAL A 14 -6.33 -10.97 -13.38
C VAL A 14 -5.41 -10.87 -14.58
N ILE A 15 -4.76 -9.72 -14.76
CA ILE A 15 -3.72 -9.49 -15.76
C ILE A 15 -2.37 -9.52 -15.07
N GLY A 16 -1.54 -10.51 -15.41
CA GLY A 16 -0.24 -10.79 -14.81
C GLY A 16 -0.30 -11.87 -13.73
N CYS A 17 0.40 -12.99 -13.98
CA CYS A 17 0.57 -14.09 -13.03
C CYS A 17 2.06 -14.36 -12.76
N GLY A 18 2.79 -13.27 -12.53
CA GLY A 18 4.21 -13.29 -12.17
C GLY A 18 4.44 -13.56 -10.68
N TYR A 19 5.60 -13.08 -10.18
CA TYR A 19 6.02 -13.27 -8.78
C TYR A 19 4.97 -12.85 -7.75
N TRP A 20 4.31 -11.70 -7.95
CA TRP A 20 3.27 -11.20 -7.06
C TRP A 20 1.86 -11.61 -7.51
N GLY A 21 1.53 -11.45 -8.80
CA GLY A 21 0.20 -11.70 -9.35
C GLY A 21 -0.35 -13.10 -9.07
N LYS A 22 0.52 -14.13 -8.94
CA LYS A 22 0.12 -15.47 -8.52
C LYS A 22 -0.66 -15.51 -7.19
N ASN A 23 -0.36 -14.57 -6.26
CA ASN A 23 -1.04 -14.51 -4.97
C ASN A 23 -2.45 -13.92 -5.12
N LEU A 24 -2.64 -12.95 -6.03
CA LEU A 24 -3.95 -12.42 -6.40
C LEU A 24 -4.79 -13.48 -7.11
N VAL A 25 -4.21 -14.19 -8.08
CA VAL A 25 -4.86 -15.33 -8.77
C VAL A 25 -5.34 -16.36 -7.75
N ARG A 26 -4.49 -16.75 -6.79
CA ARG A 26 -4.86 -17.69 -5.73
C ARG A 26 -6.02 -17.17 -4.88
N ASN A 27 -5.93 -15.92 -4.40
CA ASN A 27 -6.94 -15.34 -3.53
C ASN A 27 -8.29 -15.20 -4.23
N PHE A 28 -8.35 -14.67 -5.46
CA PHE A 28 -9.60 -14.54 -6.20
C PHE A 28 -10.18 -15.90 -6.61
N ALA A 29 -9.33 -16.90 -6.89
CA ALA A 29 -9.80 -18.28 -7.12
C ALA A 29 -10.44 -18.89 -5.86
N GLN A 30 -9.79 -18.74 -4.70
CA GLN A 30 -10.32 -19.22 -3.41
C GLN A 30 -11.60 -18.50 -2.97
N LEU A 31 -11.77 -17.24 -3.37
CA LEU A 31 -12.99 -16.46 -3.15
C LEU A 31 -14.10 -16.79 -4.16
N GLY A 32 -13.83 -17.67 -5.15
CA GLY A 32 -14.81 -18.08 -6.16
C GLY A 32 -15.14 -16.99 -7.20
N ALA A 33 -14.36 -15.90 -7.23
CA ALA A 33 -14.61 -14.75 -8.08
C ALA A 33 -13.80 -14.75 -9.39
N LEU A 34 -12.73 -15.53 -9.49
CA LEU A 34 -11.83 -15.55 -10.64
C LEU A 34 -12.48 -16.22 -11.85
N ARG A 35 -12.52 -15.55 -13.00
CA ARG A 35 -13.05 -16.07 -14.26
C ARG A 35 -11.97 -16.24 -15.32
N MET A 36 -10.99 -15.34 -15.33
CA MET A 36 -9.97 -15.33 -16.38
C MET A 36 -8.62 -14.87 -15.81
N VAL A 37 -7.53 -15.41 -16.35
CA VAL A 37 -6.17 -14.93 -16.12
C VAL A 37 -5.51 -14.63 -17.46
N CYS A 38 -4.93 -13.46 -17.59
CA CYS A 38 -4.14 -13.07 -18.75
C CYS A 38 -2.66 -12.94 -18.36
N ASP A 39 -1.77 -13.61 -19.09
CA ASP A 39 -0.33 -13.40 -18.98
C ASP A 39 0.33 -13.57 -20.35
N VAL A 40 1.16 -12.60 -20.73
CA VAL A 40 1.88 -12.63 -22.01
C VAL A 40 2.95 -13.72 -22.05
N SER A 41 3.49 -14.11 -20.88
CA SER A 41 4.51 -15.14 -20.78
C SER A 41 3.90 -16.54 -20.68
N GLU A 42 4.52 -17.50 -21.33
CA GLU A 42 4.11 -18.90 -21.19
C GLU A 42 4.27 -19.42 -19.76
N THR A 43 5.31 -18.97 -19.07
CA THR A 43 5.58 -19.33 -17.67
C THR A 43 4.45 -18.86 -16.75
N GLY A 44 3.99 -17.61 -16.92
CA GLY A 44 2.86 -17.07 -16.15
C GLY A 44 1.57 -17.84 -16.42
N ARG A 45 1.26 -18.15 -17.67
CA ARG A 45 0.09 -18.96 -18.03
C ARG A 45 0.14 -20.38 -17.46
N LYS A 46 1.30 -21.06 -17.52
CA LYS A 46 1.49 -22.37 -16.88
C LYS A 46 1.32 -22.31 -15.35
N LEU A 47 1.79 -21.24 -14.73
CA LEU A 47 1.62 -21.02 -13.29
C LEU A 47 0.14 -20.79 -12.95
N ALA A 48 -0.56 -19.97 -13.71
CA ALA A 48 -1.99 -19.70 -13.54
C ALA A 48 -2.82 -21.00 -13.65
N ALA A 49 -2.51 -21.84 -14.63
CA ALA A 49 -3.20 -23.14 -14.83
C ALA A 49 -3.03 -24.10 -13.62
N LYS A 50 -1.89 -24.04 -12.95
CA LYS A 50 -1.65 -24.85 -11.74
C LYS A 50 -2.41 -24.32 -10.51
N ILE A 51 -2.62 -23.02 -10.43
CA ILE A 51 -3.26 -22.36 -9.27
C ILE A 51 -4.78 -22.37 -9.41
N ALA A 52 -5.29 -22.16 -10.62
CA ALA A 52 -6.71 -21.95 -10.90
C ALA A 52 -7.18 -22.86 -12.06
N THR A 53 -7.41 -24.15 -11.76
CA THR A 53 -7.64 -25.24 -12.74
C THR A 53 -8.92 -25.08 -13.57
N HIS A 54 -9.91 -24.29 -13.09
CA HIS A 54 -11.19 -24.08 -13.78
C HIS A 54 -11.33 -22.66 -14.36
N THR A 55 -10.23 -21.94 -14.50
CA THR A 55 -10.20 -20.55 -14.95
C THR A 55 -9.72 -20.50 -16.39
N GLU A 56 -10.33 -19.67 -17.21
CA GLU A 56 -9.87 -19.40 -18.57
C GLU A 56 -8.53 -18.66 -18.54
N ILE A 57 -7.55 -19.15 -19.33
CA ILE A 57 -6.21 -18.57 -19.38
C ILE A 57 -5.94 -18.10 -20.80
N VAL A 58 -5.62 -16.82 -20.93
CA VAL A 58 -5.41 -16.15 -22.20
C VAL A 58 -4.07 -15.42 -22.25
N GLN A 59 -3.61 -15.10 -23.46
CA GLN A 59 -2.39 -14.31 -23.69
C GLN A 59 -2.71 -12.85 -24.05
N ASP A 60 -3.86 -12.61 -24.65
CA ASP A 60 -4.26 -11.31 -25.19
C ASP A 60 -5.15 -10.56 -24.20
N VAL A 61 -4.70 -9.37 -23.79
CA VAL A 61 -5.43 -8.46 -22.89
C VAL A 61 -6.80 -8.07 -23.49
N ASN A 62 -6.92 -7.94 -24.80
CA ASN A 62 -8.21 -7.60 -25.43
C ASN A 62 -9.31 -8.62 -25.12
N LYS A 63 -8.96 -9.89 -24.92
CA LYS A 63 -9.93 -10.91 -24.48
C LYS A 63 -10.45 -10.62 -23.07
N VAL A 64 -9.59 -10.11 -22.16
CA VAL A 64 -10.02 -9.69 -20.82
C VAL A 64 -10.95 -8.47 -20.90
N LEU A 65 -10.58 -7.47 -21.70
CA LEU A 65 -11.36 -6.24 -21.85
C LEU A 65 -12.75 -6.50 -22.45
N GLY A 66 -12.86 -7.44 -23.39
CA GLY A 66 -14.13 -7.87 -23.99
C GLY A 66 -14.91 -8.91 -23.19
N ALA A 67 -14.33 -9.50 -22.14
CA ALA A 67 -14.98 -10.54 -21.36
C ALA A 67 -16.12 -9.99 -20.47
N PRO A 68 -17.15 -10.80 -20.15
CA PRO A 68 -18.25 -10.41 -19.26
C PRO A 68 -17.84 -10.50 -17.78
N VAL A 69 -16.74 -9.82 -17.41
CA VAL A 69 -16.28 -9.66 -16.03
C VAL A 69 -16.51 -8.22 -15.58
N GLU A 70 -16.83 -8.01 -14.31
CA GLU A 70 -17.07 -6.68 -13.77
C GLU A 70 -15.75 -5.98 -13.43
N GLY A 71 -14.80 -6.73 -12.85
CA GLY A 71 -13.54 -6.18 -12.38
C GLY A 71 -12.33 -6.74 -13.12
N VAL A 72 -11.31 -5.89 -13.28
CA VAL A 72 -9.99 -6.26 -13.79
C VAL A 72 -8.94 -5.95 -12.73
N VAL A 73 -8.12 -6.95 -12.40
CA VAL A 73 -7.02 -6.86 -11.45
C VAL A 73 -5.71 -6.82 -12.22
N ILE A 74 -4.92 -5.77 -12.07
CA ILE A 74 -3.69 -5.55 -12.82
C ILE A 74 -2.49 -5.77 -11.89
N ALA A 75 -1.74 -6.86 -12.15
CA ALA A 75 -0.52 -7.25 -11.45
C ALA A 75 0.63 -7.50 -12.44
N ALA A 76 0.62 -6.78 -13.52
CA ALA A 76 1.64 -6.72 -14.55
C ALA A 76 2.86 -5.87 -14.08
N PRO A 77 3.94 -5.76 -14.86
CA PRO A 77 5.03 -4.82 -14.57
C PRO A 77 4.54 -3.37 -14.43
N ALA A 78 5.12 -2.63 -13.46
CA ALA A 78 4.64 -1.31 -13.05
C ALA A 78 4.59 -0.27 -14.21
N GLU A 79 5.51 -0.38 -15.17
CA GLU A 79 5.53 0.46 -16.37
C GLU A 79 4.29 0.32 -17.25
N THR A 80 3.54 -0.77 -17.11
CA THR A 80 2.31 -1.03 -17.87
C THR A 80 1.04 -0.64 -17.12
N HIS A 81 1.13 -0.27 -15.84
CA HIS A 81 -0.03 -0.04 -14.99
C HIS A 81 -0.93 1.07 -15.53
N TYR A 82 -0.35 2.20 -15.96
CA TYR A 82 -1.13 3.31 -16.50
C TYR A 82 -1.93 2.90 -17.73
N ASP A 83 -1.28 2.32 -18.74
CA ASP A 83 -1.93 1.97 -20.01
C ASP A 83 -3.00 0.89 -19.83
N LEU A 84 -2.71 -0.15 -19.06
CA LEU A 84 -3.66 -1.23 -18.78
C LEU A 84 -4.86 -0.74 -17.96
N THR A 85 -4.63 0.08 -16.95
CA THR A 85 -5.70 0.68 -16.14
C THR A 85 -6.60 1.56 -16.98
N ARG A 86 -6.00 2.42 -17.81
CA ARG A 86 -6.74 3.32 -18.72
C ARG A 86 -7.59 2.53 -19.71
N GLN A 87 -7.03 1.49 -20.34
CA GLN A 87 -7.77 0.62 -21.27
C GLN A 87 -8.94 -0.09 -20.57
N ALA A 88 -8.71 -0.63 -19.37
CA ALA A 88 -9.75 -1.31 -18.60
C ALA A 88 -10.90 -0.36 -18.20
N LEU A 89 -10.57 0.85 -17.72
CA LEU A 89 -11.57 1.87 -17.40
C LEU A 89 -12.39 2.27 -18.63
N LEU A 90 -11.73 2.50 -19.79
CA LEU A 90 -12.40 2.83 -21.05
C LEU A 90 -13.30 1.68 -21.56
N ALA A 91 -12.93 0.43 -21.28
CA ALA A 91 -13.76 -0.74 -21.55
C ALA A 91 -14.90 -0.92 -20.52
N GLY A 92 -15.11 0.06 -19.63
CA GLY A 92 -16.17 0.04 -18.63
C GLY A 92 -15.95 -0.95 -17.50
N LYS A 93 -14.71 -1.35 -17.22
CA LYS A 93 -14.35 -2.23 -16.11
C LYS A 93 -14.05 -1.43 -14.84
N ASP A 94 -14.36 -2.02 -13.68
CA ASP A 94 -13.82 -1.60 -12.41
C ASP A 94 -12.40 -2.15 -12.29
N VAL A 95 -11.47 -1.39 -11.68
CA VAL A 95 -10.06 -1.74 -11.71
C VAL A 95 -9.46 -1.81 -10.31
N PHE A 96 -8.75 -2.89 -10.04
CA PHE A 96 -7.77 -3.00 -8.96
C PHE A 96 -6.38 -3.08 -9.61
N VAL A 97 -5.55 -2.07 -9.40
CA VAL A 97 -4.19 -2.03 -9.90
C VAL A 97 -3.18 -2.14 -8.76
N GLU A 98 -2.16 -2.98 -8.93
CA GLU A 98 -1.04 -3.05 -7.99
C GLU A 98 -0.28 -1.72 -7.91
N LYS A 99 0.38 -1.53 -6.79
CA LYS A 99 1.24 -0.36 -6.59
C LYS A 99 2.50 -0.43 -7.47
N PRO A 100 3.02 0.72 -7.92
CA PRO A 100 2.43 2.05 -7.86
C PRO A 100 1.28 2.21 -8.87
N LEU A 101 0.35 3.12 -8.60
CA LEU A 101 -0.75 3.43 -9.53
C LEU A 101 -0.25 3.80 -10.93
N ALA A 102 0.80 4.60 -10.97
CA ALA A 102 1.55 5.02 -12.16
C ALA A 102 2.94 5.52 -11.73
N PHE A 103 3.83 5.83 -12.68
CA PHE A 103 5.13 6.44 -12.38
C PHE A 103 5.08 7.98 -12.32
N ALA A 104 4.07 8.61 -12.91
CA ALA A 104 3.89 10.05 -12.89
C ALA A 104 2.57 10.42 -12.20
N TYR A 105 2.59 11.50 -11.39
CA TYR A 105 1.39 12.02 -10.72
C TYR A 105 0.29 12.36 -11.71
N GLU A 106 0.64 12.98 -12.83
CA GLU A 106 -0.30 13.40 -13.89
C GLU A 106 -1.03 12.20 -14.50
N GLN A 107 -0.32 11.09 -14.71
CA GLN A 107 -0.92 9.83 -15.16
C GLN A 107 -1.89 9.27 -14.12
N GLY A 108 -1.48 9.26 -12.85
CA GLY A 108 -2.35 8.83 -11.75
C GLY A 108 -3.61 9.70 -11.64
N ALA A 109 -3.46 11.02 -11.77
CA ALA A 109 -4.57 11.98 -11.74
C ALA A 109 -5.54 11.77 -12.91
N GLU A 110 -5.03 11.52 -14.12
CA GLU A 110 -5.86 11.17 -15.29
C GLU A 110 -6.68 9.91 -15.03
N LEU A 111 -6.07 8.86 -14.48
CA LEU A 111 -6.77 7.60 -14.17
C LEU A 111 -7.88 7.81 -13.15
N VAL A 112 -7.62 8.56 -12.08
CA VAL A 112 -8.63 8.89 -11.06
C VAL A 112 -9.81 9.64 -11.69
N GLN A 113 -9.53 10.70 -12.44
CA GLN A 113 -10.56 11.47 -13.14
C GLN A 113 -11.34 10.63 -14.14
N LEU A 114 -10.67 9.72 -14.86
CA LEU A 114 -11.32 8.82 -15.80
C LEU A 114 -12.27 7.86 -15.09
N ALA A 115 -11.81 7.24 -13.99
CA ALA A 115 -12.64 6.35 -13.18
C ALA A 115 -13.89 7.08 -12.64
N GLU A 116 -13.72 8.30 -12.11
CA GLU A 116 -14.82 9.12 -11.59
C GLU A 116 -15.82 9.50 -12.68
N ARG A 117 -15.35 9.99 -13.84
CA ARG A 117 -16.23 10.34 -14.97
C ARG A 117 -17.03 9.14 -15.48
N GLN A 118 -16.46 7.94 -15.40
CA GLN A 118 -17.13 6.73 -15.86
C GLN A 118 -17.92 6.01 -14.77
N GLY A 119 -17.92 6.53 -13.53
CA GLY A 119 -18.55 5.88 -12.38
C GLY A 119 -17.95 4.51 -12.07
N ARG A 120 -16.63 4.32 -12.29
CA ARG A 120 -15.93 3.07 -12.05
C ARG A 120 -15.14 3.11 -10.74
N ILE A 121 -15.05 1.94 -10.12
CA ILE A 121 -14.15 1.75 -8.98
C ILE A 121 -12.71 1.68 -9.50
N LEU A 122 -11.84 2.48 -8.91
CA LEU A 122 -10.39 2.37 -9.06
C LEU A 122 -9.79 2.13 -7.67
N MET A 123 -9.15 1.00 -7.49
CA MET A 123 -8.49 0.58 -6.25
C MET A 123 -7.01 0.37 -6.49
N VAL A 124 -6.16 0.77 -5.56
CA VAL A 124 -4.69 0.60 -5.62
C VAL A 124 -4.23 -0.40 -4.58
N GLY A 125 -3.30 -1.28 -4.95
CA GLY A 125 -2.78 -2.39 -4.14
C GLY A 125 -1.88 -1.96 -2.98
N HIS A 126 -2.43 -1.26 -2.01
CA HIS A 126 -1.74 -0.94 -0.75
C HIS A 126 -2.11 -1.95 0.34
N VAL A 127 -1.71 -3.21 0.13
CA VAL A 127 -2.10 -4.38 0.94
C VAL A 127 -1.95 -4.20 2.46
N LEU A 128 -0.95 -3.45 2.92
CA LEU A 128 -0.73 -3.24 4.35
C LEU A 128 -1.82 -2.39 5.02
N GLU A 129 -2.58 -1.60 4.27
CA GLU A 129 -3.74 -0.89 4.83
C GLU A 129 -4.86 -1.84 5.25
N TYR A 130 -4.88 -3.06 4.74
CA TYR A 130 -5.80 -4.13 5.11
C TYR A 130 -5.25 -5.06 6.19
N HIS A 131 -4.04 -4.79 6.71
CA HIS A 131 -3.46 -5.62 7.75
C HIS A 131 -4.20 -5.43 9.09
N PRO A 132 -4.72 -6.51 9.74
CA PRO A 132 -5.49 -6.37 10.98
C PRO A 132 -4.75 -5.64 12.10
N GLY A 133 -3.44 -5.84 12.23
CA GLY A 133 -2.61 -5.12 13.20
C GLY A 133 -2.51 -3.62 12.91
N ILE A 134 -2.49 -3.21 11.63
CA ILE A 134 -2.54 -1.79 11.23
C ILE A 134 -3.92 -1.20 11.51
N ALA A 135 -4.99 -1.94 11.23
CA ALA A 135 -6.34 -1.50 11.58
C ALA A 135 -6.47 -1.25 13.10
N ARG A 136 -5.92 -2.17 13.90
CA ARG A 136 -5.92 -2.03 15.36
C ARG A 136 -5.07 -0.85 15.85
N LEU A 137 -3.90 -0.62 15.25
CA LEU A 137 -3.06 0.56 15.54
C LEU A 137 -3.81 1.87 15.24
N LEU A 138 -4.52 1.93 14.11
CA LEU A 138 -5.34 3.08 13.74
C LEU A 138 -6.46 3.34 14.74
N GLU A 139 -7.11 2.29 15.26
CA GLU A 139 -8.11 2.42 16.32
C GLU A 139 -7.52 3.04 17.59
N LEU A 140 -6.33 2.57 18.03
CA LEU A 140 -5.64 3.12 19.20
C LEU A 140 -5.26 4.61 19.03
N VAL A 141 -4.90 5.02 17.81
CA VAL A 141 -4.62 6.43 17.51
C VAL A 141 -5.91 7.25 17.54
N ARG A 142 -6.98 6.76 16.90
CA ARG A 142 -8.28 7.46 16.80
C ARG A 142 -9.04 7.56 18.12
N SER A 143 -8.96 6.51 18.95
CA SER A 143 -9.54 6.55 20.32
C SER A 143 -8.81 7.53 21.23
N GLY A 144 -7.62 7.99 20.81
CA GLY A 144 -6.79 8.90 21.58
C GLY A 144 -6.02 8.19 22.70
N ASP A 145 -5.90 6.85 22.70
CA ASP A 145 -5.12 6.11 23.70
C ASP A 145 -3.66 6.56 23.76
N LEU A 146 -3.06 6.87 22.60
CA LEU A 146 -1.70 7.40 22.53
C LEU A 146 -1.60 8.88 22.93
N GLY A 147 -2.70 9.59 23.07
CA GLY A 147 -2.74 11.04 23.19
C GLY A 147 -2.43 11.72 21.85
N LYS A 148 -1.86 12.92 21.87
CA LYS A 148 -1.44 13.62 20.65
C LYS A 148 -0.25 12.88 20.01
N VAL A 149 -0.36 12.46 18.76
CA VAL A 149 0.77 11.92 17.99
C VAL A 149 1.85 13.00 17.87
N ARG A 150 3.09 12.64 18.10
CA ARG A 150 4.25 13.52 18.02
C ARG A 150 5.22 13.14 16.95
N TYR A 151 5.42 11.82 16.77
CA TYR A 151 6.41 11.29 15.88
C TYR A 151 6.02 9.88 15.39
N ILE A 152 6.33 9.59 14.12
CA ILE A 152 6.13 8.25 13.54
C ILE A 152 7.41 7.84 12.83
N TYR A 153 7.81 6.57 12.97
CA TYR A 153 8.83 6.03 12.10
C TYR A 153 8.49 4.64 11.58
N SER A 154 8.96 4.34 10.38
CA SER A 154 8.80 3.05 9.74
C SER A 154 10.12 2.56 9.18
N ASN A 155 10.45 1.30 9.50
CA ASN A 155 11.59 0.57 8.94
C ASN A 155 11.08 -0.59 8.10
N ARG A 156 11.53 -0.66 6.82
CA ARG A 156 11.28 -1.80 5.94
C ARG A 156 12.59 -2.22 5.28
N LEU A 157 13.23 -3.18 5.90
CA LEU A 157 14.62 -3.53 5.68
C LEU A 157 14.75 -5.03 5.46
N ASN A 158 15.56 -5.45 4.52
CA ASN A 158 15.99 -6.83 4.36
C ASN A 158 17.15 -6.93 3.35
N LEU A 159 17.81 -8.10 3.30
CA LEU A 159 18.60 -8.49 2.15
C LEU A 159 17.69 -9.37 1.26
N GLY A 160 16.97 -8.73 0.34
CA GLY A 160 15.98 -9.38 -0.50
C GLY A 160 16.30 -9.31 -1.99
N LYS A 161 15.26 -9.32 -2.83
CA LYS A 161 15.41 -9.16 -4.28
C LYS A 161 15.82 -7.71 -4.58
N VAL A 162 17.07 -7.52 -5.01
CA VAL A 162 17.55 -6.26 -5.59
C VAL A 162 16.94 -6.11 -6.99
N ARG A 163 16.29 -4.98 -7.25
CA ARG A 163 15.60 -4.72 -8.50
C ARG A 163 16.47 -3.91 -9.46
N ARG A 164 16.14 -3.99 -10.75
CA ARG A 164 16.77 -3.21 -11.82
C ARG A 164 15.84 -2.17 -12.41
N GLU A 165 14.54 -2.40 -12.25
CA GLU A 165 13.46 -1.64 -12.87
C GLU A 165 13.07 -0.41 -12.04
N GLU A 166 13.31 -0.47 -10.73
CA GLU A 166 12.95 0.57 -9.75
C GLU A 166 13.95 0.60 -8.60
N ASN A 167 14.09 1.73 -7.93
CA ASN A 167 14.90 1.84 -6.71
C ASN A 167 14.09 1.42 -5.47
N ILE A 168 14.77 1.33 -4.32
CA ILE A 168 14.18 0.86 -3.06
C ILE A 168 13.03 1.77 -2.58
N LEU A 169 13.08 3.07 -2.86
CA LEU A 169 12.04 4.02 -2.49
C LEU A 169 10.70 3.62 -3.14
N TRP A 170 10.67 3.41 -4.45
CA TRP A 170 9.48 2.98 -5.19
C TRP A 170 9.04 1.56 -4.84
N SER A 171 10.01 0.71 -4.51
CA SER A 171 9.72 -0.69 -4.19
C SER A 171 9.04 -0.85 -2.83
N PHE A 172 9.53 -0.18 -1.79
CA PHE A 172 9.13 -0.44 -0.40
C PHE A 172 8.32 0.69 0.23
N ALA A 173 8.70 1.96 0.03
CA ALA A 173 8.11 3.07 0.75
C ALA A 173 6.60 3.33 0.48
N PRO A 174 5.98 2.96 -0.67
CA PRO A 174 4.56 3.20 -0.90
C PRO A 174 3.64 2.67 0.20
N HIS A 175 3.95 1.50 0.77
CA HIS A 175 3.17 0.91 1.84
C HIS A 175 3.24 1.74 3.14
N ASP A 176 4.43 2.22 3.48
CA ASP A 176 4.67 2.99 4.69
C ASP A 176 4.11 4.39 4.56
N ILE A 177 4.24 5.01 3.37
CA ILE A 177 3.60 6.29 3.04
C ILE A 177 2.07 6.19 3.21
N ALA A 178 1.45 5.15 2.64
CA ALA A 178 0.00 4.95 2.71
C ALA A 178 -0.49 4.89 4.17
N ILE A 179 0.17 4.09 5.01
CA ILE A 179 -0.18 3.95 6.43
C ILE A 179 0.02 5.26 7.18
N ILE A 180 1.14 5.97 6.96
CA ILE A 180 1.43 7.23 7.65
C ILE A 180 0.41 8.31 7.27
N LEU A 181 0.06 8.44 5.99
CA LEU A 181 -0.98 9.36 5.55
C LEU A 181 -2.33 9.05 6.20
N ARG A 182 -2.66 7.79 6.34
CA ARG A 182 -3.90 7.36 7.00
C ARG A 182 -3.90 7.58 8.51
N LEU A 183 -2.75 7.40 9.17
CA LEU A 183 -2.58 7.72 10.61
C LEU A 183 -2.73 9.21 10.88
N MET A 184 -2.18 10.03 9.97
CA MET A 184 -2.19 11.49 10.10
C MET A 184 -3.54 12.11 9.68
N GLY A 185 -4.23 11.52 8.70
CA GLY A 185 -5.43 12.09 8.12
C GLY A 185 -5.20 13.36 7.29
N GLU A 186 -3.95 13.67 6.96
CA GLU A 186 -3.53 14.86 6.22
C GLU A 186 -2.29 14.60 5.36
N MET A 187 -2.01 15.47 4.40
CA MET A 187 -0.78 15.43 3.60
C MET A 187 0.37 16.12 4.34
N PRO A 188 1.62 15.65 4.18
CA PRO A 188 2.77 16.43 4.63
C PRO A 188 2.88 17.68 3.75
N PHE A 189 3.26 18.83 4.37
CA PHE A 189 3.54 20.03 3.60
C PHE A 189 4.93 20.02 2.96
N GLN A 190 5.83 19.16 3.47
CA GLN A 190 7.20 19.04 2.97
C GLN A 190 7.69 17.59 3.05
N VAL A 191 8.45 17.19 2.04
CA VAL A 191 9.07 15.87 1.92
C VAL A 191 10.56 16.04 1.65
N MET A 192 11.39 15.27 2.34
CA MET A 192 12.84 15.22 2.16
C MET A 192 13.26 13.75 2.06
N ALA A 193 14.11 13.40 1.07
CA ALA A 193 14.64 12.05 0.95
C ALA A 193 16.12 12.08 0.58
N CYS A 194 16.91 11.26 1.25
CA CYS A 194 18.30 11.00 0.91
C CYS A 194 18.57 9.51 0.86
N GLY A 195 19.64 9.11 0.16
CA GLY A 195 19.97 7.70 -0.02
C GLY A 195 21.22 7.49 -0.83
N GLY A 196 21.48 6.23 -1.17
CA GLY A 196 22.67 5.86 -1.94
C GLY A 196 22.46 4.65 -2.82
N SER A 197 23.22 4.64 -3.93
CA SER A 197 23.29 3.56 -4.92
C SER A 197 24.63 2.86 -4.77
N TYR A 198 24.62 1.64 -4.21
CA TYR A 198 25.84 0.89 -3.86
C TYR A 198 26.03 -0.35 -4.72
N VAL A 199 24.95 -0.93 -5.25
CA VAL A 199 24.98 -2.17 -6.05
C VAL A 199 24.92 -1.84 -7.55
N GLN A 200 24.07 -0.90 -7.93
CA GLN A 200 23.85 -0.52 -9.32
C GLN A 200 23.89 1.00 -9.47
N PRO A 201 24.53 1.55 -10.51
CA PRO A 201 24.51 2.99 -10.75
C PRO A 201 23.10 3.55 -10.88
N ASN A 202 22.82 4.68 -10.25
CA ASN A 202 21.56 5.43 -10.32
C ASN A 202 20.30 4.73 -9.76
N ILE A 203 20.45 3.56 -9.14
CA ILE A 203 19.36 2.84 -8.50
C ILE A 203 19.64 2.80 -6.99
N ALA A 204 18.96 3.65 -6.22
CA ALA A 204 19.18 3.72 -4.78
C ALA A 204 18.78 2.40 -4.09
N ASP A 205 19.70 1.87 -3.30
CA ASP A 205 19.54 0.64 -2.51
C ASP A 205 19.07 0.92 -1.09
N VAL A 206 19.28 2.14 -0.64
CA VAL A 206 18.98 2.62 0.72
C VAL A 206 18.41 4.02 0.60
N THR A 207 17.26 4.30 1.25
CA THR A 207 16.72 5.66 1.35
C THR A 207 16.12 5.92 2.74
N VAL A 208 16.29 7.16 3.20
CA VAL A 208 15.57 7.72 4.35
C VAL A 208 14.72 8.86 3.84
N THR A 209 13.41 8.79 4.09
CA THR A 209 12.44 9.82 3.69
C THR A 209 11.84 10.44 4.94
N ASN A 210 11.84 11.78 5.03
CA ASN A 210 11.21 12.54 6.10
C ASN A 210 9.95 13.23 5.57
N LEU A 211 8.87 13.13 6.34
CA LEU A 211 7.58 13.77 6.09
C LEU A 211 7.31 14.79 7.21
N LEU A 212 7.03 16.03 6.84
CA LEU A 212 6.78 17.12 7.75
C LEU A 212 5.31 17.55 7.64
N PHE A 213 4.59 17.53 8.76
CA PHE A 213 3.17 17.88 8.84
C PHE A 213 2.99 19.23 9.55
N ASP A 214 1.96 20.00 9.13
CA ASP A 214 1.69 21.35 9.65
C ASP A 214 1.37 21.37 11.14
N ASN A 215 0.76 20.31 11.66
CA ASN A 215 0.46 20.14 13.08
C ASN A 215 1.69 19.90 13.98
N GLY A 216 2.90 19.96 13.41
CA GLY A 216 4.19 19.76 14.07
C GLY A 216 4.66 18.31 14.15
N VAL A 217 3.86 17.33 13.69
CA VAL A 217 4.29 15.94 13.62
C VAL A 217 5.37 15.76 12.56
N ARG A 218 6.29 14.85 12.85
CA ARG A 218 7.33 14.41 11.91
C ARG A 218 7.22 12.91 11.74
N ALA A 219 7.46 12.43 10.52
CA ALA A 219 7.60 11.00 10.27
C ALA A 219 8.83 10.73 9.44
N HIS A 220 9.49 9.58 9.67
CA HIS A 220 10.51 9.10 8.74
C HIS A 220 10.25 7.66 8.32
N ILE A 221 10.68 7.36 7.11
CA ILE A 221 10.61 6.03 6.50
C ILE A 221 12.03 5.65 6.10
N PHE A 222 12.52 4.55 6.67
CA PHE A 222 13.81 3.97 6.30
C PHE A 222 13.56 2.68 5.53
N VAL A 223 13.99 2.65 4.27
CA VAL A 223 13.88 1.47 3.42
C VAL A 223 15.23 1.07 2.84
N SER A 224 15.51 -0.23 2.84
CA SER A 224 16.75 -0.78 2.31
C SER A 224 16.58 -2.25 1.93
N TRP A 225 17.16 -2.66 0.79
CA TRP A 225 17.41 -4.09 0.51
C TRP A 225 18.84 -4.52 0.83
N LEU A 226 19.67 -3.64 1.41
CA LEU A 226 21.02 -3.94 1.92
C LEU A 226 21.02 -3.92 3.45
N HIS A 227 20.33 -4.91 4.06
CA HIS A 227 20.24 -4.99 5.51
C HIS A 227 20.39 -6.44 5.97
N PRO A 228 21.18 -6.72 7.03
CA PRO A 228 21.54 -8.09 7.41
C PRO A 228 20.37 -8.95 7.91
N PHE A 229 19.29 -8.33 8.38
CA PHE A 229 18.08 -9.03 8.83
C PHE A 229 16.82 -8.35 8.31
N LYS A 230 15.71 -9.10 8.29
CA LYS A 230 14.41 -8.56 7.91
C LYS A 230 13.81 -7.78 9.08
N GLU A 231 13.52 -6.50 8.86
CA GLU A 231 12.76 -5.65 9.77
C GLU A 231 11.59 -5.00 9.03
N GLN A 232 10.40 -5.10 9.59
CA GLN A 232 9.20 -4.43 9.08
C GLN A 232 8.45 -3.89 10.29
N ARG A 233 8.83 -2.69 10.72
CA ARG A 233 8.37 -2.09 11.97
C ARG A 233 7.86 -0.70 11.77
N LEU A 234 6.69 -0.43 12.35
CA LEU A 234 6.08 0.90 12.42
C LEU A 234 5.90 1.28 13.89
N VAL A 235 6.39 2.44 14.28
CA VAL A 235 6.26 2.96 15.64
C VAL A 235 5.58 4.31 15.63
N VAL A 236 4.59 4.47 16.51
CA VAL A 236 3.87 5.73 16.74
C VAL A 236 4.16 6.20 18.15
N ILE A 237 4.72 7.40 18.27
CA ILE A 237 5.05 8.04 19.54
C ILE A 237 4.00 9.09 19.83
N GLY A 238 3.18 8.84 20.84
CA GLY A 238 2.18 9.74 21.34
C GLY A 238 2.62 10.53 22.58
N SER A 239 1.79 11.45 23.03
CA SER A 239 2.05 12.23 24.23
C SER A 239 1.80 11.46 25.53
N ARG A 240 1.02 10.37 25.48
CA ARG A 240 0.67 9.54 26.63
C ARG A 240 1.25 8.13 26.57
N LYS A 241 1.25 7.52 25.38
CA LYS A 241 1.71 6.15 25.16
C LYS A 241 2.44 6.06 23.83
N MET A 242 3.16 4.95 23.63
CA MET A 242 3.83 4.63 22.36
C MET A 242 3.35 3.27 21.88
N ALA A 243 3.17 3.11 20.58
CA ALA A 243 2.79 1.83 19.98
C ALA A 243 3.85 1.37 18.98
N SER A 244 4.14 0.06 18.99
CA SER A 244 5.05 -0.58 18.03
C SER A 244 4.34 -1.73 17.35
N PHE A 245 4.18 -1.67 16.04
CA PHE A 245 3.74 -2.77 15.20
C PHE A 245 4.94 -3.38 14.50
N ASP A 246 5.12 -4.70 14.65
CA ASP A 246 6.15 -5.50 13.99
C ASP A 246 5.48 -6.55 13.10
N ASP A 247 5.57 -6.36 11.77
CA ASP A 247 4.95 -7.25 10.78
C ASP A 247 5.72 -8.58 10.62
N VAL A 248 6.99 -8.64 11.03
CA VAL A 248 7.78 -9.88 11.03
C VAL A 248 7.39 -10.76 12.20
N ALA A 249 7.34 -10.18 13.39
CA ALA A 249 6.92 -10.86 14.62
C ALA A 249 5.40 -11.02 14.75
N LYS A 250 4.61 -10.38 13.86
CA LYS A 250 3.14 -10.36 13.90
C LYS A 250 2.61 -9.91 15.26
N CYS A 251 3.17 -8.83 15.79
CA CYS A 251 2.77 -8.30 17.07
C CYS A 251 2.55 -6.78 17.04
N LEU A 252 1.60 -6.33 17.84
CA LEU A 252 1.35 -4.92 18.16
C LEU A 252 1.49 -4.76 19.66
N VAL A 253 2.39 -3.88 20.11
CA VAL A 253 2.63 -3.62 21.53
C VAL A 253 2.35 -2.16 21.84
N LEU A 254 1.54 -1.92 22.86
CA LEU A 254 1.27 -0.60 23.41
C LEU A 254 2.07 -0.42 24.70
N TYR A 255 2.95 0.57 24.72
CA TYR A 255 3.81 0.90 25.85
C TYR A 255 3.27 2.10 26.60
N ASP A 256 3.13 2.00 27.92
CA ASP A 256 2.85 3.16 28.79
C ASP A 256 4.13 3.97 29.04
N HIS A 257 4.80 4.34 27.95
CA HIS A 257 6.02 5.14 27.94
C HIS A 257 5.69 6.57 27.57
N ARG A 258 6.15 7.52 28.38
CA ARG A 258 5.99 8.96 28.13
C ARG A 258 7.07 9.77 28.85
N VAL A 259 7.13 11.04 28.56
CA VAL A 259 7.93 12.00 29.30
C VAL A 259 6.98 13.01 29.94
N ASP A 260 6.98 13.07 31.27
CA ASP A 260 6.28 14.08 32.06
C ASP A 260 7.20 15.27 32.34
N LEU A 261 6.65 16.48 32.34
CA LEU A 261 7.38 17.66 32.81
C LEU A 261 6.99 17.91 34.28
N ARG A 262 7.95 17.84 35.20
CA ARG A 262 7.77 18.20 36.64
C ARG A 262 8.66 19.33 36.96
N GLU A 263 8.08 20.46 37.35
CA GLU A 263 8.82 21.72 37.66
C GLU A 263 9.75 22.14 36.51
N GLY A 264 9.38 21.86 35.26
CA GLY A 264 10.17 22.13 34.05
C GLY A 264 11.18 21.07 33.68
N GLU A 265 11.43 20.06 34.52
CA GLU A 265 12.37 18.99 34.26
C GLU A 265 11.69 17.80 33.49
N PRO A 266 12.27 17.30 32.40
CA PRO A 266 11.74 16.15 31.68
C PRO A 266 12.03 14.84 32.41
N ILE A 267 10.99 14.18 32.90
CA ILE A 267 11.09 12.89 33.61
C ILE A 267 10.55 11.76 32.74
N PRO A 268 11.39 10.80 32.33
CA PRO A 268 10.94 9.65 31.57
C PRO A 268 10.16 8.68 32.47
N ILE A 269 8.95 8.37 32.09
CA ILE A 269 8.11 7.35 32.70
C ILE A 269 8.14 6.10 31.84
N LYS A 270 8.61 5.00 32.42
CA LYS A 270 8.66 3.68 31.76
C LYS A 270 7.62 2.79 32.38
N GLY A 271 6.62 2.39 31.60
CA GLY A 271 5.65 1.37 31.97
C GLY A 271 5.94 0.03 31.27
N ASN A 272 5.06 -0.92 31.48
CA ASN A 272 5.11 -2.21 30.78
C ASN A 272 4.56 -2.08 29.36
N GLY A 273 5.01 -2.94 28.44
CA GLY A 273 4.39 -3.15 27.15
C GLY A 273 3.21 -4.12 27.29
N GLU A 274 2.08 -3.77 26.71
CA GLU A 274 0.91 -4.61 26.58
C GLU A 274 0.78 -5.08 25.14
N GLN A 275 0.74 -6.38 24.92
CA GLN A 275 0.48 -6.92 23.58
C GLN A 275 -1.00 -6.76 23.23
N ILE A 276 -1.28 -6.03 22.18
CA ILE A 276 -2.65 -5.78 21.70
C ILE A 276 -3.01 -6.86 20.67
N PRO A 277 -4.04 -7.68 20.93
CA PRO A 277 -4.44 -8.72 20.01
C PRO A 277 -5.09 -8.15 18.75
N PHE A 278 -4.88 -8.84 17.62
CA PHE A 278 -5.56 -8.59 16.35
C PHE A 278 -5.81 -9.91 15.61
N ALA A 279 -6.72 -9.91 14.64
CA ALA A 279 -7.07 -11.10 13.88
C ALA A 279 -5.89 -11.60 13.04
N ASN A 280 -5.73 -12.92 12.97
CA ASN A 280 -4.70 -13.56 12.12
C ASN A 280 -5.29 -13.88 10.73
N GLU A 281 -5.67 -12.82 10.01
CA GLU A 281 -6.18 -12.92 8.64
C GLU A 281 -5.12 -12.48 7.63
N GLU A 282 -5.11 -13.09 6.43
CA GLU A 282 -4.19 -12.69 5.35
C GLU A 282 -4.59 -11.31 4.82
N PRO A 283 -3.73 -10.28 4.92
CA PRO A 283 -4.05 -8.93 4.43
C PRO A 283 -4.46 -8.89 2.96
N LEU A 284 -3.80 -9.69 2.11
CA LEU A 284 -4.12 -9.75 0.68
C LEU A 284 -5.52 -10.35 0.44
N ARG A 285 -5.95 -11.28 1.26
CA ARG A 285 -7.32 -11.81 1.19
C ARG A 285 -8.35 -10.75 1.53
N LEU A 286 -8.10 -9.98 2.60
CA LEU A 286 -8.96 -8.86 2.99
C LEU A 286 -9.01 -7.77 1.91
N GLU A 287 -7.89 -7.47 1.29
CA GLU A 287 -7.80 -6.55 0.16
C GLU A 287 -8.61 -7.02 -1.04
N CYS A 288 -8.49 -8.29 -1.43
CA CYS A 288 -9.31 -8.88 -2.50
C CYS A 288 -10.81 -8.85 -2.16
N GLN A 289 -11.19 -9.14 -0.93
CA GLN A 289 -12.58 -9.05 -0.46
C GLN A 289 -13.10 -7.61 -0.50
N ALA A 290 -12.28 -6.63 -0.14
CA ALA A 290 -12.64 -5.21 -0.22
C ALA A 290 -12.93 -4.78 -1.66
N PHE A 291 -12.14 -5.23 -2.64
CA PHE A 291 -12.43 -4.98 -4.05
C PHE A 291 -13.77 -5.61 -4.47
N LEU A 292 -14.00 -6.88 -4.15
CA LEU A 292 -15.27 -7.55 -4.48
C LEU A 292 -16.48 -6.86 -3.80
N SER A 293 -16.32 -6.42 -2.57
CA SER A 293 -17.34 -5.63 -1.87
C SER A 293 -17.62 -4.29 -2.57
N ALA A 294 -16.57 -3.60 -3.03
CA ALA A 294 -16.72 -2.35 -3.77
C ALA A 294 -17.42 -2.55 -5.11
N LEU A 295 -17.20 -3.66 -5.82
CA LEU A 295 -17.94 -4.03 -7.01
C LEU A 295 -19.45 -4.21 -6.74
N GLU A 296 -19.80 -4.78 -5.59
CA GLU A 296 -21.17 -5.05 -5.21
C GLU A 296 -21.90 -3.81 -4.68
N THR A 297 -21.27 -3.08 -3.77
CA THR A 297 -21.88 -1.98 -3.03
C THR A 297 -21.75 -0.65 -3.71
N ARG A 298 -20.83 -0.52 -4.66
CA ARG A 298 -20.40 0.74 -5.30
C ARG A 298 -19.80 1.75 -4.30
N ILE A 299 -19.50 1.33 -3.07
CA ILE A 299 -18.80 2.16 -2.09
C ILE A 299 -17.29 2.06 -2.40
N PRO A 300 -16.59 3.21 -2.53
CA PRO A 300 -15.15 3.21 -2.77
C PRO A 300 -14.41 2.40 -1.69
N PRO A 301 -13.42 1.59 -2.07
CA PRO A 301 -12.61 0.85 -1.12
C PRO A 301 -11.68 1.80 -0.36
N LEU A 302 -11.10 1.31 0.74
CA LEU A 302 -10.18 2.06 1.58
C LEU A 302 -8.98 2.64 0.80
N THR A 303 -8.44 1.86 -0.13
CA THR A 303 -7.32 2.25 -1.01
C THR A 303 -7.83 2.63 -2.39
N ASP A 304 -8.81 3.53 -2.46
CA ASP A 304 -9.33 4.04 -3.72
C ASP A 304 -8.28 4.81 -4.54
N GLY A 305 -8.64 5.19 -5.76
CA GLY A 305 -7.75 5.90 -6.66
C GLY A 305 -7.21 7.21 -6.07
N ARG A 306 -8.03 7.94 -5.29
CA ARG A 306 -7.61 9.19 -4.64
C ARG A 306 -6.56 8.92 -3.55
N SER A 307 -6.76 7.86 -2.75
CA SER A 307 -5.76 7.40 -1.77
C SER A 307 -4.44 7.05 -2.46
N GLY A 308 -4.50 6.26 -3.53
CA GLY A 308 -3.31 5.93 -4.33
C GLY A 308 -2.61 7.15 -4.92
N LEU A 309 -3.37 8.14 -5.37
CA LEU A 309 -2.85 9.40 -5.91
C LEU A 309 -2.10 10.22 -4.85
N ARG A 310 -2.61 10.27 -3.61
CA ARG A 310 -1.91 10.92 -2.48
C ARG A 310 -0.57 10.25 -2.18
N VAL A 311 -0.53 8.92 -2.16
CA VAL A 311 0.71 8.16 -1.99
C VAL A 311 1.69 8.45 -3.11
N LEU A 312 1.23 8.46 -4.36
CA LEU A 312 2.03 8.76 -5.54
C LEU A 312 2.63 10.17 -5.48
N LYS A 313 1.86 11.17 -5.01
CA LYS A 313 2.32 12.55 -4.83
C LYS A 313 3.49 12.66 -3.85
N VAL A 314 3.40 11.99 -2.71
CA VAL A 314 4.48 11.95 -1.71
C VAL A 314 5.68 11.18 -2.25
N LEU A 315 5.46 10.06 -2.91
CA LEU A 315 6.52 9.23 -3.48
C LEU A 315 7.32 9.97 -4.56
N GLN A 316 6.64 10.72 -5.43
CA GLN A 316 7.27 11.54 -6.46
C GLN A 316 8.04 12.72 -5.86
N ALA A 317 7.52 13.36 -4.81
CA ALA A 317 8.25 14.39 -4.08
C ALA A 317 9.51 13.83 -3.40
N ALA A 318 9.42 12.65 -2.80
CA ALA A 318 10.57 11.96 -2.21
C ALA A 318 11.63 11.60 -3.28
N GLN A 319 11.20 11.11 -4.45
CA GLN A 319 12.09 10.83 -5.57
C GLN A 319 12.80 12.11 -6.07
N ARG A 320 12.06 13.21 -6.17
CA ARG A 320 12.64 14.51 -6.56
C ARG A 320 13.68 14.97 -5.54
N SER A 321 13.36 14.92 -4.26
CA SER A 321 14.29 15.25 -3.18
C SER A 321 15.55 14.37 -3.20
N LEU A 322 15.40 13.07 -3.42
CA LEU A 322 16.49 12.11 -3.54
C LEU A 322 17.46 12.47 -4.67
N ILE A 323 16.93 12.86 -5.85
CA ILE A 323 17.74 13.33 -6.99
C ILE A 323 18.47 14.64 -6.67
N MET A 324 17.86 15.50 -5.86
CA MET A 324 18.41 16.78 -5.43
C MET A 324 19.23 16.66 -4.13
N ASN A 325 19.76 15.46 -3.81
CA ASN A 325 20.59 15.17 -2.65
C ASN A 325 19.98 15.60 -1.30
N GLY A 326 18.67 15.42 -1.15
CA GLY A 326 17.96 15.66 0.10
C GLY A 326 17.35 17.07 0.24
N GLU A 327 17.38 17.89 -0.82
CA GLU A 327 16.70 19.18 -0.78
C GLU A 327 15.21 19.02 -0.49
N PRO A 328 14.63 19.89 0.36
CA PRO A 328 13.22 19.84 0.69
C PRO A 328 12.32 20.09 -0.52
N VAL A 329 11.30 19.28 -0.70
CA VAL A 329 10.25 19.48 -1.69
C VAL A 329 8.96 19.85 -0.97
N THR A 330 8.48 21.07 -1.19
CA THR A 330 7.21 21.54 -0.63
C THR A 330 6.05 20.99 -1.46
N LEU A 331 5.05 20.44 -0.79
CA LEU A 331 3.79 20.03 -1.41
C LEU A 331 2.76 21.16 -1.23
N PRO A 332 2.06 21.57 -2.30
CA PRO A 332 0.97 22.53 -2.15
C PRO A 332 -0.12 21.94 -1.27
N MET A 333 -0.65 22.79 -0.37
CA MET A 333 -1.80 22.41 0.45
C MET A 333 -3.03 22.24 -0.46
N GLU A 334 -3.42 21.02 -0.70
CA GLU A 334 -4.71 20.68 -1.29
C GLU A 334 -5.62 20.20 -0.18
N ALA A 335 -6.88 20.61 -0.21
CA ALA A 335 -7.86 20.07 0.72
C ALA A 335 -7.89 18.55 0.62
N PHE A 336 -7.86 17.87 1.76
CA PHE A 336 -8.09 16.44 1.88
C PHE A 336 -9.58 16.21 1.57
N VAL A 337 -9.93 16.09 0.28
CA VAL A 337 -11.30 15.84 -0.19
C VAL A 337 -11.47 14.37 -0.48
#